data_e14c1d74526e67e3b57ae96a612403fc
#
_entry.id   e14c1d74526e67e3b57ae96a612403fc
#
_cell.length_a   1.000
_cell.length_b   1.000
_cell.length_c   1.000
_cell.angle_alpha   90.00
_cell.angle_beta   90.00
_cell.angle_gamma   90.00
#
_symmetry.space_group_name_H-M   'P 1'
#
loop_
_entity.id
_entity.type
_entity.pdbx_description
1 polymer ?
#
loop_
_entity_poly.entity_id
_entity_poly.type
_entity_poly.pdbx_seq_one_letter_code
_entity_poly.pdbx_strand_id
1 'polypeptide(L)'
;MRILIVGALQGGTVAIGEALAAAMPAAGAQALHLDYSGFAAEFARVRASADPNQAGRFHLHLKTHLLEAVLAFRPEAILGIAQSPLHDPQILTQFRQAGIVLAYWFTENYRLFPYWRRLAPHFDLFFAIQGEPFRRELEAAGCRNFHYLPAAFDRRLPPRSPGDPSPLPLSFVGAPYPNRVHYFSFLDGDAIRIYGEEWDRYGHPGTVVGNRRVADREAQAVYRESAINLNLHSSMTANDFGGGDFVNPRTFELAGMGCFQITDMRSLLPLHFHPADEVVAVRSWRDMMEAIAYYRSAAAEREAIAARARLRVLAGHTYEHRAAQILEAIATLRAVQSAREGTG
;
A
#
# COMPACT_ATOMS: atom_id res chain seq x y z
N MET A 1 8.82 -4.20 -23.26
CA MET A 1 7.96 -3.03 -23.01
C MET A 1 8.68 -2.09 -22.05
N ARG A 2 8.61 -0.77 -22.32
CA ARG A 2 9.10 0.27 -21.39
C ARG A 2 7.94 0.83 -20.60
N ILE A 3 8.02 0.80 -19.26
CA ILE A 3 6.98 1.33 -18.37
C ILE A 3 7.56 2.41 -17.44
N LEU A 4 6.93 3.57 -17.42
CA LEU A 4 7.23 4.64 -16.46
C LEU A 4 6.33 4.50 -15.25
N ILE A 5 6.91 4.32 -14.06
CA ILE A 5 6.17 4.22 -12.80
C ILE A 5 6.28 5.57 -12.10
N VAL A 6 5.15 6.25 -11.94
CA VAL A 6 5.06 7.56 -11.29
C VAL A 6 4.74 7.36 -9.82
N GLY A 7 5.74 7.60 -8.98
CA GLY A 7 5.66 7.41 -7.53
C GLY A 7 4.85 8.49 -6.80
N ALA A 8 4.57 8.26 -5.53
CA ALA A 8 3.88 9.20 -4.66
C ALA A 8 4.82 10.30 -4.16
N LEU A 9 4.26 11.47 -3.85
CA LEU A 9 4.99 12.58 -3.21
C LEU A 9 5.36 12.28 -1.75
N GLN A 10 4.50 11.56 -1.05
CA GLN A 10 4.66 11.23 0.37
C GLN A 10 3.75 10.07 0.76
N GLY A 11 3.89 9.59 2.00
CA GLY A 11 2.98 8.58 2.55
C GLY A 11 3.53 7.17 2.46
N GLY A 12 2.73 6.20 2.89
CA GLY A 12 3.09 4.77 2.90
C GLY A 12 3.14 4.13 1.51
N THR A 13 2.73 4.87 0.47
CA THR A 13 2.72 4.38 -0.91
C THR A 13 4.01 4.67 -1.68
N VAL A 14 4.93 5.47 -1.10
CA VAL A 14 6.23 5.81 -1.73
C VAL A 14 7.04 4.55 -2.04
N ALA A 15 7.19 3.65 -1.09
CA ALA A 15 7.96 2.41 -1.26
C ALA A 15 7.38 1.46 -2.33
N ILE A 16 6.06 1.55 -2.61
CA ILE A 16 5.38 0.70 -3.61
C ILE A 16 5.94 0.94 -5.01
N GLY A 17 6.15 2.20 -5.39
CA GLY A 17 6.67 2.57 -6.71
C GLY A 17 8.06 2.01 -6.95
N GLU A 18 8.95 2.15 -5.99
CA GLU A 18 10.32 1.62 -6.04
C GLU A 18 10.34 0.09 -6.11
N ALA A 19 9.59 -0.57 -5.22
CA ALA A 19 9.53 -2.03 -5.16
C ALA A 19 8.98 -2.63 -6.47
N LEU A 20 7.93 -2.01 -7.02
CA LEU A 20 7.35 -2.45 -8.28
C LEU A 20 8.32 -2.24 -9.46
N ALA A 21 9.01 -1.08 -9.51
CA ALA A 21 9.99 -0.82 -10.57
C ALA A 21 11.15 -1.82 -10.54
N ALA A 22 11.63 -2.17 -9.34
CA ALA A 22 12.66 -3.18 -9.15
C ALA A 22 12.20 -4.58 -9.58
N ALA A 23 10.90 -4.88 -9.50
CA ALA A 23 10.32 -6.16 -9.87
C ALA A 23 10.04 -6.30 -11.39
N MET A 24 9.84 -5.18 -12.12
CA MET A 24 9.47 -5.19 -13.54
C MET A 24 10.42 -5.98 -14.46
N PRO A 25 11.77 -5.93 -14.28
CA PRO A 25 12.69 -6.71 -15.13
C PRO A 25 12.46 -8.22 -15.05
N ALA A 26 12.09 -8.75 -13.86
CA ALA A 26 11.78 -10.17 -13.71
C ALA A 26 10.49 -10.58 -14.46
N ALA A 27 9.61 -9.62 -14.73
CA ALA A 27 8.41 -9.82 -15.54
C ALA A 27 8.61 -9.46 -17.02
N GLY A 28 9.85 -9.16 -17.48
CA GLY A 28 10.19 -8.90 -18.87
C GLY A 28 9.96 -7.46 -19.34
N ALA A 29 9.90 -6.48 -18.46
CA ALA A 29 9.78 -5.07 -18.80
C ALA A 29 10.97 -4.22 -18.32
N GLN A 30 11.32 -3.20 -19.09
CA GLN A 30 12.21 -2.15 -18.66
C GLN A 30 11.40 -1.09 -17.92
N ALA A 31 11.75 -0.78 -16.68
CA ALA A 31 11.05 0.21 -15.87
C ALA A 31 11.94 1.41 -15.53
N LEU A 32 11.32 2.59 -15.52
CA LEU A 32 11.88 3.80 -14.89
C LEU A 32 10.94 4.21 -13.75
N HIS A 33 11.47 4.31 -12.53
CA HIS A 33 10.75 4.88 -11.40
C HIS A 33 11.00 6.39 -11.35
N LEU A 34 9.95 7.17 -11.51
CA LEU A 34 9.95 8.61 -11.29
C LEU A 34 9.56 8.87 -9.85
N ASP A 35 10.58 9.00 -9.00
CA ASP A 35 10.41 9.22 -7.57
C ASP A 35 10.14 10.68 -7.26
N TYR A 36 8.93 10.97 -6.76
CA TYR A 36 8.54 12.31 -6.33
C TYR A 36 8.76 12.56 -4.83
N SER A 37 9.23 11.59 -4.05
CA SER A 37 9.45 11.77 -2.61
C SER A 37 10.52 12.81 -2.30
N GLY A 38 11.46 13.05 -3.21
CA GLY A 38 12.42 14.13 -3.13
C GLY A 38 11.81 15.54 -3.06
N PHE A 39 10.57 15.72 -3.55
CA PHE A 39 9.83 16.98 -3.49
C PHE A 39 8.98 17.15 -2.21
N ALA A 40 8.99 16.18 -1.28
CA ALA A 40 8.13 16.21 -0.09
C ALA A 40 8.34 17.45 0.79
N ALA A 41 9.59 17.90 0.95
CA ALA A 41 9.91 19.12 1.72
C ALA A 41 9.40 20.40 1.03
N GLU A 42 9.47 20.47 -0.29
CA GLU A 42 8.91 21.57 -1.07
C GLU A 42 7.38 21.56 -0.98
N PHE A 43 6.76 20.41 -1.13
CA PHE A 43 5.32 20.23 -0.97
C PHE A 43 4.82 20.69 0.41
N ALA A 44 5.53 20.35 1.48
CA ALA A 44 5.19 20.80 2.84
C ALA A 44 5.24 22.33 2.96
N ARG A 45 6.26 22.97 2.38
CA ARG A 45 6.37 24.44 2.33
C ARG A 45 5.24 25.09 1.55
N VAL A 46 4.89 24.53 0.38
CA VAL A 46 3.77 25.00 -0.44
C VAL A 46 2.45 24.92 0.31
N ARG A 47 2.21 23.81 1.02
CA ARG A 47 0.99 23.65 1.85
C ARG A 47 0.89 24.64 3.00
N ALA A 48 2.01 25.05 3.57
CA ALA A 48 2.07 26.01 4.68
C ALA A 48 2.05 27.46 4.19
N SER A 49 2.18 27.72 2.88
CA SER A 49 2.28 29.05 2.30
C SER A 49 0.92 29.72 2.13
N ALA A 50 0.87 31.03 2.40
CA ALA A 50 -0.27 31.89 2.08
C ALA A 50 -0.22 32.44 0.64
N ASP A 51 0.87 32.22 -0.13
CA ASP A 51 0.98 32.69 -1.52
C ASP A 51 0.21 31.76 -2.47
N PRO A 52 -0.88 32.23 -3.09
CA PRO A 52 -1.72 31.40 -3.97
C PRO A 52 -0.99 30.92 -5.23
N ASN A 53 0.12 31.59 -5.62
CA ASN A 53 0.88 31.22 -6.81
C ASN A 53 1.89 30.09 -6.54
N GLN A 54 2.23 29.80 -5.29
CA GLN A 54 3.20 28.74 -4.99
C GLN A 54 2.68 27.37 -5.42
N ALA A 55 1.41 27.07 -5.18
CA ALA A 55 0.82 25.81 -5.59
C ALA A 55 0.89 25.61 -7.12
N GLY A 56 0.61 26.65 -7.89
CA GLY A 56 0.71 26.61 -9.36
C GLY A 56 2.14 26.40 -9.84
N ARG A 57 3.12 27.10 -9.26
CA ARG A 57 4.55 26.93 -9.61
C ARG A 57 5.04 25.52 -9.28
N PHE A 58 4.67 25.01 -8.12
CA PHE A 58 5.02 23.64 -7.71
C PHE A 58 4.40 22.60 -8.63
N HIS A 59 3.13 22.76 -8.96
CA HIS A 59 2.45 21.88 -9.92
C HIS A 59 3.15 21.88 -11.29
N LEU A 60 3.52 23.07 -11.80
CA LEU A 60 4.27 23.18 -13.03
C LEU A 60 5.62 22.49 -12.95
N HIS A 61 6.34 22.60 -11.83
CA HIS A 61 7.62 21.92 -11.59
C HIS A 61 7.47 20.39 -11.67
N LEU A 62 6.47 19.81 -10.95
CA LEU A 62 6.21 18.37 -11.02
C LEU A 62 5.82 17.93 -12.44
N LYS A 63 5.03 18.74 -13.13
CA LYS A 63 4.61 18.51 -14.52
C LYS A 63 5.79 18.49 -15.48
N THR A 64 6.69 19.47 -15.37
CA THR A 64 7.91 19.55 -16.19
C THR A 64 8.78 18.31 -16.00
N HIS A 65 9.01 17.92 -14.75
CA HIS A 65 9.77 16.72 -14.41
C HIS A 65 9.18 15.44 -15.02
N LEU A 66 7.83 15.31 -15.02
CA LEU A 66 7.13 14.20 -15.69
C LEU A 66 7.37 14.22 -17.20
N LEU A 67 7.21 15.38 -17.84
CA LEU A 67 7.39 15.51 -19.30
C LEU A 67 8.81 15.20 -19.75
N GLU A 68 9.81 15.69 -19.02
CA GLU A 68 11.23 15.38 -19.28
C GLU A 68 11.50 13.87 -19.19
N ALA A 69 10.97 13.21 -18.16
CA ALA A 69 11.10 11.75 -18.01
C ALA A 69 10.41 11.00 -19.17
N VAL A 70 9.23 11.41 -19.59
CA VAL A 70 8.51 10.79 -20.72
C VAL A 70 9.26 10.97 -22.02
N LEU A 71 9.80 12.18 -22.28
CA LEU A 71 10.58 12.46 -23.51
C LEU A 71 11.89 11.66 -23.56
N ALA A 72 12.59 11.56 -22.43
CA ALA A 72 13.85 10.83 -22.35
C ALA A 72 13.67 9.31 -22.41
N PHE A 73 12.73 8.76 -21.64
CA PHE A 73 12.52 7.33 -21.50
C PHE A 73 11.66 6.71 -22.60
N ARG A 74 10.77 7.54 -23.23
CA ARG A 74 9.80 7.12 -24.26
C ARG A 74 9.00 5.89 -23.83
N PRO A 75 8.23 5.96 -22.73
CA PRO A 75 7.48 4.83 -22.22
C PRO A 75 6.38 4.39 -23.19
N GLU A 76 6.10 3.11 -23.20
CA GLU A 76 4.95 2.53 -23.89
C GLU A 76 3.72 2.47 -22.98
N ALA A 77 3.94 2.53 -21.66
CA ALA A 77 2.91 2.64 -20.65
C ALA A 77 3.38 3.52 -19.48
N ILE A 78 2.44 4.23 -18.86
CA ILE A 78 2.67 5.01 -17.63
C ILE A 78 1.75 4.45 -16.56
N LEU A 79 2.31 4.07 -15.41
CA LEU A 79 1.58 3.61 -14.24
C LEU A 79 1.72 4.62 -13.11
N GLY A 80 0.61 5.27 -12.74
CA GLY A 80 0.53 6.08 -11.53
C GLY A 80 0.27 5.21 -10.29
N ILE A 81 1.04 5.42 -9.23
CA ILE A 81 0.74 4.85 -7.92
C ILE A 81 -0.13 5.84 -7.13
N ALA A 82 -0.94 5.35 -6.22
CA ALA A 82 -1.76 6.19 -5.34
C ALA A 82 -0.97 7.37 -4.76
N GLN A 83 -1.58 8.56 -4.75
CA GLN A 83 -0.99 9.85 -4.37
C GLN A 83 0.14 10.36 -5.30
N SER A 84 0.34 9.75 -6.46
CA SER A 84 1.24 10.31 -7.48
C SER A 84 0.67 11.60 -8.07
N PRO A 85 1.52 12.54 -8.55
CA PRO A 85 1.06 13.79 -9.17
C PRO A 85 0.53 13.59 -10.61
N LEU A 86 0.26 12.37 -11.04
CA LEU A 86 -0.27 12.02 -12.35
C LEU A 86 -1.80 12.24 -12.40
N HIS A 87 -2.24 13.49 -12.46
CA HIS A 87 -3.67 13.84 -12.37
C HIS A 87 -4.13 15.00 -13.28
N ASP A 88 -3.25 15.56 -14.14
CA ASP A 88 -3.63 16.58 -15.11
C ASP A 88 -4.34 15.96 -16.33
N PRO A 89 -5.66 16.18 -16.54
CA PRO A 89 -6.39 15.55 -17.62
C PRO A 89 -5.88 15.89 -19.02
N GLN A 90 -5.32 17.09 -19.21
CA GLN A 90 -4.80 17.52 -20.52
C GLN A 90 -3.57 16.70 -20.89
N ILE A 91 -2.64 16.53 -19.93
CA ILE A 91 -1.44 15.71 -20.15
C ILE A 91 -1.83 14.25 -20.37
N LEU A 92 -2.71 13.70 -19.54
CA LEU A 92 -3.18 12.32 -19.71
C LEU A 92 -3.78 12.10 -21.10
N THR A 93 -4.55 13.08 -21.60
CA THR A 93 -5.10 13.02 -22.96
C THR A 93 -3.99 13.03 -24.02
N GLN A 94 -2.98 13.90 -23.88
CA GLN A 94 -1.83 13.96 -24.80
C GLN A 94 -1.04 12.64 -24.82
N PHE A 95 -0.77 12.05 -23.66
CA PHE A 95 -0.09 10.77 -23.58
C PHE A 95 -0.86 9.65 -24.28
N ARG A 96 -2.20 9.62 -24.10
CA ARG A 96 -3.04 8.64 -24.79
C ARG A 96 -3.04 8.85 -26.30
N GLN A 97 -3.10 10.10 -26.78
CA GLN A 97 -3.00 10.42 -28.21
C GLN A 97 -1.64 10.03 -28.80
N ALA A 98 -0.58 10.03 -27.98
CA ALA A 98 0.74 9.54 -28.36
C ALA A 98 0.86 8.00 -28.31
N GLY A 99 -0.22 7.25 -28.06
CA GLY A 99 -0.24 5.79 -28.01
C GLY A 99 0.29 5.18 -26.72
N ILE A 100 0.45 5.99 -25.66
CA ILE A 100 0.91 5.54 -24.35
C ILE A 100 -0.28 5.00 -23.56
N VAL A 101 -0.20 3.77 -23.07
CA VAL A 101 -1.23 3.17 -22.19
C VAL A 101 -1.13 3.81 -20.80
N LEU A 102 -2.24 4.30 -20.29
CA LEU A 102 -2.33 4.91 -18.98
C LEU A 102 -2.94 3.95 -17.97
N ALA A 103 -2.19 3.62 -16.94
CA ALA A 103 -2.61 2.76 -15.85
C ALA A 103 -2.51 3.49 -14.50
N TYR A 104 -3.36 3.15 -13.55
CA TYR A 104 -3.32 3.68 -12.19
C TYR A 104 -3.51 2.55 -11.18
N TRP A 105 -2.69 2.50 -10.14
CA TRP A 105 -2.86 1.56 -9.03
C TRP A 105 -3.23 2.30 -7.75
N PHE A 106 -4.50 2.18 -7.37
CA PHE A 106 -5.07 2.77 -6.17
C PHE A 106 -4.89 1.81 -4.99
N THR A 107 -3.97 2.14 -4.10
CA THR A 107 -3.54 1.30 -2.97
C THR A 107 -4.03 1.82 -1.62
N GLU A 108 -5.13 2.59 -1.60
CA GLU A 108 -5.70 3.22 -0.43
C GLU A 108 -7.15 2.79 -0.18
N ASN A 109 -7.69 3.14 0.99
CA ASN A 109 -9.11 2.97 1.25
C ASN A 109 -9.93 4.01 0.47
N TYR A 110 -10.72 3.56 -0.49
CA TYR A 110 -11.48 4.43 -1.39
C TYR A 110 -12.49 5.33 -0.68
N ARG A 111 -12.96 4.93 0.51
CA ARG A 111 -13.89 5.74 1.34
C ARG A 111 -13.19 6.90 2.02
N LEU A 112 -11.93 6.72 2.40
CA LEU A 112 -11.13 7.76 3.07
C LEU A 112 -10.51 8.73 2.06
N PHE A 113 -10.19 8.26 0.85
CA PHE A 113 -9.48 9.02 -0.16
C PHE A 113 -10.28 9.10 -1.47
N PRO A 114 -11.29 9.98 -1.58
CA PRO A 114 -12.24 9.98 -2.70
C PRO A 114 -11.70 10.59 -4.01
N TYR A 115 -10.43 11.00 -4.07
CA TYR A 115 -9.84 11.61 -5.28
C TYR A 115 -9.85 10.70 -6.51
N TRP A 116 -9.96 9.38 -6.33
CA TRP A 116 -10.09 8.40 -7.40
C TRP A 116 -11.26 8.69 -8.34
N ARG A 117 -12.34 9.33 -7.88
CA ARG A 117 -13.50 9.69 -8.70
C ARG A 117 -13.12 10.60 -9.87
N ARG A 118 -12.14 11.50 -9.64
CA ARG A 118 -11.65 12.40 -10.68
C ARG A 118 -10.63 11.75 -11.60
N LEU A 119 -9.95 10.68 -11.13
CA LEU A 119 -8.93 9.97 -11.89
C LEU A 119 -9.52 8.87 -12.79
N ALA A 120 -10.48 8.13 -12.30
CA ALA A 120 -11.02 6.93 -12.94
C ALA A 120 -11.30 7.06 -14.44
N PRO A 121 -11.93 8.15 -14.97
CA PRO A 121 -12.25 8.27 -16.41
C PRO A 121 -11.02 8.52 -17.30
N HIS A 122 -9.88 8.89 -16.71
CA HIS A 122 -8.68 9.30 -17.46
C HIS A 122 -7.66 8.17 -17.67
N PHE A 123 -7.87 7.01 -17.04
CA PHE A 123 -6.96 5.88 -17.17
C PHE A 123 -7.57 4.75 -18.00
N ASP A 124 -6.74 4.08 -18.79
CA ASP A 124 -7.14 2.96 -19.62
C ASP A 124 -7.29 1.69 -18.78
N LEU A 125 -6.47 1.55 -17.73
CA LEU A 125 -6.50 0.46 -16.75
C LEU A 125 -6.52 1.05 -15.34
N PHE A 126 -7.40 0.57 -14.47
CA PHE A 126 -7.48 0.99 -13.08
C PHE A 126 -7.37 -0.22 -12.17
N PHE A 127 -6.23 -0.32 -11.49
CA PHE A 127 -5.97 -1.37 -10.50
C PHE A 127 -6.33 -0.87 -9.10
N ALA A 128 -6.91 -1.72 -8.26
CA ALA A 128 -7.20 -1.38 -6.87
C ALA A 128 -7.07 -2.57 -5.91
N ILE A 129 -6.72 -2.27 -4.66
CA ILE A 129 -6.62 -3.26 -3.57
C ILE A 129 -7.97 -3.63 -2.96
N GLN A 130 -9.07 -3.08 -3.46
CA GLN A 130 -10.44 -3.29 -3.01
C GLN A 130 -11.30 -3.80 -4.17
N GLY A 131 -12.30 -4.63 -3.84
CA GLY A 131 -13.23 -5.21 -4.80
C GLY A 131 -14.59 -4.50 -4.80
N GLU A 132 -15.68 -5.27 -4.64
CA GLU A 132 -17.02 -4.70 -4.48
C GLU A 132 -17.21 -4.11 -3.07
N PRO A 133 -17.92 -2.99 -2.90
CA PRO A 133 -18.68 -2.26 -3.94
C PRO A 133 -17.83 -1.22 -4.69
N PHE A 134 -16.53 -1.07 -4.41
CA PHE A 134 -15.69 -0.05 -5.03
C PHE A 134 -15.65 -0.15 -6.56
N ARG A 135 -15.64 -1.36 -7.10
CA ARG A 135 -15.69 -1.58 -8.54
C ARG A 135 -16.88 -0.88 -9.20
N ARG A 136 -18.08 -1.05 -8.64
CA ARG A 136 -19.30 -0.39 -9.19
C ARG A 136 -19.23 1.12 -9.10
N GLU A 137 -18.67 1.66 -8.03
CA GLU A 137 -18.45 3.10 -7.90
C GLU A 137 -17.44 3.64 -8.91
N LEU A 138 -16.37 2.89 -9.21
CA LEU A 138 -15.39 3.22 -10.25
C LEU A 138 -16.02 3.20 -11.64
N GLU A 139 -16.81 2.17 -11.97
CA GLU A 139 -17.53 2.06 -13.24
C GLU A 139 -18.51 3.23 -13.41
N ALA A 140 -19.26 3.59 -12.36
CA ALA A 140 -20.14 4.76 -12.36
C ALA A 140 -19.39 6.10 -12.51
N ALA A 141 -18.13 6.16 -12.07
CA ALA A 141 -17.25 7.32 -12.26
C ALA A 141 -16.55 7.34 -13.63
N GLY A 142 -16.82 6.37 -14.52
CA GLY A 142 -16.27 6.32 -15.88
C GLY A 142 -14.99 5.46 -16.02
N CYS A 143 -14.67 4.64 -15.04
CA CYS A 143 -13.61 3.63 -15.17
C CYS A 143 -14.02 2.60 -16.23
N ARG A 144 -13.12 2.32 -17.19
CA ARG A 144 -13.41 1.41 -18.31
C ARG A 144 -12.94 -0.02 -18.07
N ASN A 145 -11.78 -0.18 -17.42
CA ASN A 145 -11.16 -1.47 -17.17
C ASN A 145 -10.67 -1.51 -15.73
N PHE A 146 -11.45 -2.06 -14.85
CA PHE A 146 -11.10 -2.31 -13.46
C PHE A 146 -10.40 -3.66 -13.30
N HIS A 147 -9.35 -3.68 -12.50
CA HIS A 147 -8.64 -4.88 -12.09
C HIS A 147 -8.42 -4.88 -10.58
N TYR A 148 -8.87 -5.92 -9.90
CA TYR A 148 -8.49 -6.16 -8.52
C TYR A 148 -7.00 -6.55 -8.48
N LEU A 149 -6.18 -5.78 -7.76
CA LEU A 149 -4.75 -6.02 -7.62
C LEU A 149 -4.35 -5.75 -6.16
N PRO A 150 -4.19 -6.79 -5.33
CA PRO A 150 -3.83 -6.62 -3.93
C PRO A 150 -2.40 -6.09 -3.78
N ALA A 151 -2.09 -5.53 -2.61
CA ALA A 151 -0.72 -5.19 -2.23
C ALA A 151 0.22 -6.40 -2.29
N ALA A 152 1.51 -6.18 -2.12
CA ALA A 152 2.53 -7.20 -2.26
C ALA A 152 3.69 -7.02 -1.28
N PHE A 153 4.57 -8.00 -1.27
CA PHE A 153 5.82 -8.02 -0.53
C PHE A 153 7.01 -7.71 -1.44
N ASP A 154 7.91 -6.88 -0.97
CA ASP A 154 9.19 -6.64 -1.60
C ASP A 154 10.21 -7.70 -1.14
N ARG A 155 10.60 -8.60 -2.04
CA ARG A 155 11.56 -9.69 -1.74
C ARG A 155 12.95 -9.20 -1.34
N ARG A 156 13.27 -7.93 -1.59
CA ARG A 156 14.54 -7.32 -1.19
C ARG A 156 14.59 -7.05 0.32
N LEU A 157 13.43 -7.03 1.00
CA LEU A 157 13.38 -6.82 2.44
C LEU A 157 13.96 -8.03 3.19
N PRO A 158 14.83 -7.79 4.19
CA PRO A 158 15.45 -8.86 4.94
C PRO A 158 14.40 -9.61 5.78
N PRO A 159 14.36 -10.94 5.71
CA PRO A 159 13.48 -11.73 6.54
C PRO A 159 13.93 -11.71 8.00
N ARG A 160 12.99 -12.05 8.89
CA ARG A 160 13.29 -12.52 10.22
C ARG A 160 13.74 -13.99 10.15
N SER A 161 14.79 -14.36 10.86
CA SER A 161 15.21 -15.76 10.96
C SER A 161 14.49 -16.47 12.11
N PRO A 162 14.18 -17.77 11.98
CA PRO A 162 13.68 -18.55 13.10
C PRO A 162 14.64 -18.48 14.29
N GLY A 163 14.09 -18.27 15.49
CA GLY A 163 14.90 -18.13 16.70
C GLY A 163 15.53 -16.76 16.94
N ASP A 164 15.36 -15.78 16.04
CA ASP A 164 15.79 -14.41 16.29
C ASP A 164 15.15 -13.85 17.57
N PRO A 165 15.90 -13.09 18.38
CA PRO A 165 15.34 -12.47 19.57
C PRO A 165 14.14 -11.59 19.27
N SER A 166 13.16 -11.61 20.17
CA SER A 166 11.97 -10.75 20.11
C SER A 166 11.91 -9.90 21.38
N PRO A 167 12.77 -8.88 21.53
CA PRO A 167 12.81 -8.04 22.72
C PRO A 167 11.53 -7.22 22.92
N LEU A 168 10.74 -7.02 21.86
CA LEU A 168 9.46 -6.32 21.91
C LEU A 168 8.33 -7.35 22.03
N PRO A 169 7.64 -7.46 23.17
CA PRO A 169 6.58 -8.45 23.34
C PRO A 169 5.38 -8.19 22.43
N LEU A 170 5.03 -6.92 22.21
CA LEU A 170 3.91 -6.47 21.42
C LEU A 170 4.21 -5.10 20.83
N SER A 171 4.03 -4.92 19.54
CA SER A 171 4.21 -3.64 18.87
C SER A 171 3.09 -3.29 17.90
N PHE A 172 3.00 -2.00 17.63
CA PHE A 172 2.20 -1.43 16.56
C PHE A 172 2.98 -0.29 15.88
N VAL A 173 2.96 -0.27 14.55
CA VAL A 173 3.51 0.83 13.76
C VAL A 173 2.40 1.47 12.94
N GLY A 174 2.14 2.77 13.10
CA GLY A 174 1.14 3.48 12.30
C GLY A 174 0.51 4.68 12.98
N ALA A 175 -0.34 5.39 12.24
CA ALA A 175 -1.03 6.60 12.68
C ALA A 175 -2.21 6.31 13.63
N PRO A 176 -2.59 7.27 14.50
CA PRO A 176 -3.66 7.17 15.49
C PRO A 176 -5.05 7.39 14.86
N TYR A 177 -5.47 6.48 13.98
CA TYR A 177 -6.84 6.52 13.50
C TYR A 177 -7.84 6.31 14.64
N PRO A 178 -9.06 6.88 14.60
CA PRO A 178 -10.02 6.82 15.69
C PRO A 178 -10.28 5.42 16.25
N ASN A 179 -10.39 4.41 15.40
CA ASN A 179 -10.56 3.03 15.88
C ASN A 179 -9.32 2.50 16.62
N ARG A 180 -8.13 2.84 16.20
CA ARG A 180 -6.88 2.43 16.87
C ARG A 180 -6.75 3.09 18.23
N VAL A 181 -7.02 4.39 18.31
CA VAL A 181 -7.05 5.12 19.58
C VAL A 181 -8.06 4.50 20.54
N HIS A 182 -9.28 4.21 20.06
CA HIS A 182 -10.34 3.60 20.84
C HIS A 182 -9.92 2.23 21.39
N TYR A 183 -9.51 1.30 20.51
CA TYR A 183 -9.20 -0.07 20.94
C TYR A 183 -7.90 -0.16 21.74
N PHE A 184 -6.90 0.62 21.41
CA PHE A 184 -5.62 0.58 22.16
C PHE A 184 -5.75 1.16 23.56
N SER A 185 -6.79 1.97 23.86
CA SER A 185 -7.08 2.42 25.21
C SER A 185 -7.47 1.29 26.19
N PHE A 186 -7.83 0.11 25.67
CA PHE A 186 -8.13 -1.07 26.48
C PHE A 186 -6.91 -1.99 26.68
N LEU A 187 -5.76 -1.69 26.07
CA LEU A 187 -4.52 -2.43 26.31
C LEU A 187 -3.87 -1.99 27.60
N ASP A 188 -3.23 -2.95 28.29
CA ASP A 188 -2.36 -2.62 29.41
C ASP A 188 -1.14 -1.83 28.93
N GLY A 189 -0.85 -0.71 29.58
CA GLY A 189 0.11 0.30 29.15
C GLY A 189 1.55 -0.19 28.95
N ASP A 190 1.99 -1.12 29.78
CA ASP A 190 3.33 -1.68 29.67
C ASP A 190 3.45 -2.79 28.59
N ALA A 191 2.32 -3.17 28.04
CA ALA A 191 2.25 -4.33 27.14
C ALA A 191 2.56 -4.02 25.69
N ILE A 192 2.40 -2.76 25.22
CA ILE A 192 2.54 -2.41 23.81
C ILE A 192 3.53 -1.27 23.59
N ARG A 193 4.36 -1.39 22.56
CA ARG A 193 5.18 -0.31 22.01
C ARG A 193 4.54 0.24 20.74
N ILE A 194 4.21 1.53 20.72
CA ILE A 194 3.55 2.20 19.60
C ILE A 194 4.57 3.11 18.90
N TYR A 195 4.69 2.92 17.60
CA TYR A 195 5.58 3.69 16.72
C TYR A 195 4.74 4.44 15.69
N GLY A 196 4.87 5.76 15.65
CA GLY A 196 4.12 6.63 14.75
C GLY A 196 4.08 8.07 15.24
N GLU A 197 3.56 8.94 14.40
CA GLU A 197 3.36 10.36 14.71
C GLU A 197 1.97 10.63 15.29
N GLU A 198 1.81 11.77 15.97
CA GLU A 198 0.54 12.32 16.48
C GLU A 198 -0.14 11.52 17.63
N TRP A 199 0.50 10.48 18.14
CA TRP A 199 -0.03 9.70 19.26
C TRP A 199 -0.09 10.45 20.59
N ASP A 200 0.78 11.48 20.78
CA ASP A 200 0.80 12.35 21.96
C ASP A 200 -0.49 13.17 22.14
N ARG A 201 -1.28 13.32 21.07
CA ARG A 201 -2.58 14.01 21.11
C ARG A 201 -3.66 13.19 21.81
N TYR A 202 -3.42 11.92 22.04
CA TYR A 202 -4.39 11.00 22.60
C TYR A 202 -3.84 10.34 23.84
N GLY A 203 -4.65 10.38 24.93
CA GLY A 203 -4.35 9.57 26.11
C GLY A 203 -4.49 8.09 25.76
N HIS A 204 -3.42 7.34 25.86
CA HIS A 204 -3.45 5.89 25.65
C HIS A 204 -2.44 5.22 26.61
N PRO A 205 -2.67 3.96 27.00
CA PRO A 205 -1.83 3.27 27.97
C PRO A 205 -0.49 2.80 27.39
N GLY A 206 -0.35 2.70 26.06
CA GLY A 206 0.87 2.20 25.42
C GLY A 206 2.05 3.16 25.52
N THR A 207 3.27 2.63 25.45
CA THR A 207 4.46 3.45 25.33
C THR A 207 4.65 3.91 23.89
N VAL A 208 4.52 5.21 23.64
CA VAL A 208 4.84 5.83 22.34
C VAL A 208 6.34 6.01 22.23
N VAL A 209 6.90 5.49 21.15
CA VAL A 209 8.33 5.60 20.87
C VAL A 209 8.57 6.69 19.84
N GLY A 210 9.18 7.80 20.28
CA GLY A 210 9.63 8.89 19.42
C GLY A 210 8.56 9.83 18.86
N ASN A 211 7.28 9.49 18.92
CA ASN A 211 6.11 10.28 18.43
C ASN A 211 6.40 11.03 17.10
N ARG A 212 6.95 10.33 16.14
CA ARG A 212 7.33 10.84 14.82
C ARG A 212 7.00 9.84 13.74
N ARG A 213 7.00 10.28 12.50
CA ARG A 213 6.94 9.35 11.37
C ARG A 213 8.12 8.38 11.43
N VAL A 214 7.82 7.10 11.35
CA VAL A 214 8.81 6.02 11.36
C VAL A 214 9.30 5.79 9.93
N ALA A 215 10.62 5.78 9.76
CA ALA A 215 11.20 5.44 8.47
C ALA A 215 11.01 3.93 8.17
N ASP A 216 10.91 3.58 6.89
CA ASP A 216 10.61 2.20 6.48
C ASP A 216 11.60 1.18 7.05
N ARG A 217 12.90 1.47 7.04
CA ARG A 217 13.92 0.59 7.65
C ARG A 217 13.74 0.40 9.16
N GLU A 218 13.33 1.45 9.85
CA GLU A 218 13.04 1.38 11.29
C GLU A 218 11.77 0.56 11.55
N ALA A 219 10.71 0.77 10.77
CA ALA A 219 9.50 -0.05 10.86
C ALA A 219 9.80 -1.54 10.64
N GLN A 220 10.63 -1.87 9.65
CA GLN A 220 11.08 -3.23 9.37
C GLN A 220 11.89 -3.83 10.53
N ALA A 221 12.73 -3.04 11.20
CA ALA A 221 13.45 -3.49 12.41
C ALA A 221 12.46 -3.80 13.54
N VAL A 222 11.51 -2.89 13.82
CA VAL A 222 10.45 -3.10 14.82
C VAL A 222 9.67 -4.38 14.52
N TYR A 223 9.31 -4.63 13.26
CA TYR A 223 8.58 -5.84 12.88
C TYR A 223 9.35 -7.12 13.20
N ARG A 224 10.64 -7.18 12.89
CA ARG A 224 11.49 -8.36 13.17
C ARG A 224 11.75 -8.58 14.66
N GLU A 225 11.89 -7.48 15.41
CA GLU A 225 12.16 -7.51 16.84
C GLU A 225 10.91 -7.78 17.69
N SER A 226 9.72 -7.78 17.08
CA SER A 226 8.46 -7.97 17.79
C SER A 226 8.05 -9.43 17.83
N ALA A 227 7.71 -9.92 19.03
CA ALA A 227 7.10 -11.23 19.19
C ALA A 227 5.69 -11.28 18.56
N ILE A 228 4.94 -10.18 18.74
CA ILE A 228 3.60 -10.01 18.16
C ILE A 228 3.53 -8.63 17.52
N ASN A 229 3.21 -8.58 16.23
CA ASN A 229 2.88 -7.35 15.51
C ASN A 229 1.37 -7.19 15.45
N LEU A 230 0.82 -6.13 16.06
CA LEU A 230 -0.58 -5.77 15.85
C LEU A 230 -0.74 -5.10 14.49
N ASN A 231 -1.68 -5.58 13.70
CA ASN A 231 -2.00 -5.04 12.40
C ASN A 231 -3.49 -4.69 12.28
N LEU A 232 -3.95 -3.74 13.08
CA LEU A 232 -5.31 -3.24 13.03
C LEU A 232 -5.45 -2.25 11.85
N HIS A 233 -6.39 -2.53 10.93
CA HIS A 233 -6.67 -1.65 9.81
C HIS A 233 -7.26 -0.32 10.28
N SER A 234 -7.04 0.74 9.50
CA SER A 234 -7.51 2.09 9.84
C SER A 234 -9.00 2.27 9.57
N SER A 235 -9.70 2.93 10.49
CA SER A 235 -11.07 3.41 10.31
C SER A 235 -11.26 4.77 10.97
N MET A 236 -12.09 5.62 10.35
CA MET A 236 -12.52 6.89 10.92
C MET A 236 -13.65 6.73 11.97
N THR A 237 -14.22 5.54 12.09
CA THR A 237 -15.22 5.22 13.11
C THR A 237 -14.54 4.53 14.28
N ALA A 238 -14.63 5.13 15.47
CA ALA A 238 -13.88 4.70 16.65
C ALA A 238 -14.12 3.23 17.05
N ASN A 239 -15.35 2.76 16.97
CA ASN A 239 -15.74 1.40 17.34
C ASN A 239 -15.81 0.43 16.14
N ASP A 240 -15.21 0.79 14.99
CA ASP A 240 -15.15 -0.07 13.83
C ASP A 240 -14.00 -1.09 13.98
N PHE A 241 -14.39 -2.36 13.99
CA PHE A 241 -13.46 -3.49 14.08
C PHE A 241 -13.82 -4.56 13.03
N GLY A 242 -12.92 -4.83 12.10
CA GLY A 242 -13.09 -5.91 11.13
C GLY A 242 -14.12 -5.66 10.01
N GLY A 243 -14.68 -4.46 9.89
CA GLY A 243 -15.79 -4.14 8.98
C GLY A 243 -15.41 -3.83 7.51
N GLY A 244 -14.15 -3.90 7.12
CA GLY A 244 -13.72 -3.53 5.78
C GLY A 244 -13.40 -4.71 4.87
N ASP A 245 -13.13 -4.39 3.61
CA ASP A 245 -12.81 -5.37 2.56
C ASP A 245 -11.31 -5.47 2.26
N PHE A 246 -10.57 -4.36 2.22
CA PHE A 246 -9.17 -4.35 1.79
C PHE A 246 -8.21 -4.93 2.83
N VAL A 247 -7.16 -5.53 2.31
CA VAL A 247 -6.00 -5.99 3.08
C VAL A 247 -4.87 -5.00 2.87
N ASN A 248 -4.40 -4.40 3.96
CA ASN A 248 -3.36 -3.37 3.89
C ASN A 248 -1.99 -3.94 3.45
N PRO A 249 -1.09 -3.12 2.89
CA PRO A 249 0.25 -3.55 2.47
C PRO A 249 1.04 -4.23 3.59
N ARG A 250 0.90 -3.75 4.84
CA ARG A 250 1.60 -4.31 6.01
C ARG A 250 1.33 -5.79 6.23
N THR A 251 0.12 -6.27 5.93
CA THR A 251 -0.20 -7.69 6.06
C THR A 251 0.74 -8.55 5.21
N PHE A 252 1.03 -8.12 4.00
CA PHE A 252 1.95 -8.80 3.09
C PHE A 252 3.42 -8.61 3.49
N GLU A 253 3.79 -7.43 3.99
CA GLU A 253 5.14 -7.15 4.48
C GLU A 253 5.50 -8.03 5.68
N LEU A 254 4.66 -8.03 6.72
CA LEU A 254 4.86 -8.86 7.92
C LEU A 254 4.95 -10.34 7.56
N ALA A 255 4.01 -10.81 6.76
CA ALA A 255 3.99 -12.19 6.30
C ALA A 255 5.25 -12.54 5.46
N GLY A 256 5.61 -11.69 4.50
CA GLY A 256 6.77 -11.90 3.63
C GLY A 256 8.11 -11.85 4.37
N MET A 257 8.21 -11.02 5.42
CA MET A 257 9.37 -10.98 6.32
C MET A 257 9.41 -12.16 7.31
N GLY A 258 8.36 -12.97 7.40
CA GLY A 258 8.28 -14.05 8.39
C GLY A 258 8.05 -13.52 9.81
N CYS A 259 7.35 -12.40 9.94
CA CYS A 259 6.97 -11.80 11.21
C CYS A 259 5.54 -12.21 11.58
N PHE A 260 5.37 -12.67 12.83
CA PHE A 260 4.04 -13.04 13.32
C PHE A 260 3.16 -11.80 13.49
N GLN A 261 1.90 -11.90 13.07
CA GLN A 261 0.92 -10.82 13.19
C GLN A 261 -0.44 -11.29 13.70
N ILE A 262 -1.11 -10.41 14.45
CA ILE A 262 -2.53 -10.51 14.76
C ILE A 262 -3.23 -9.35 14.07
N THR A 263 -4.23 -9.64 13.23
CA THR A 263 -4.94 -8.62 12.45
C THR A 263 -6.45 -8.74 12.64
N ASP A 264 -7.18 -7.68 12.37
CA ASP A 264 -8.63 -7.72 12.26
C ASP A 264 -9.06 -8.38 10.94
N MET A 265 -10.14 -9.17 10.99
CA MET A 265 -10.67 -9.88 9.83
C MET A 265 -11.15 -8.89 8.77
N ARG A 266 -10.74 -9.10 7.52
CA ARG A 266 -11.19 -8.40 6.32
C ARG A 266 -11.82 -9.37 5.34
N SER A 267 -12.86 -8.94 4.62
CA SER A 267 -13.59 -9.85 3.73
C SER A 267 -12.74 -10.41 2.59
N LEU A 268 -11.71 -9.65 2.14
CA LEU A 268 -10.77 -10.10 1.11
C LEU A 268 -9.57 -10.88 1.68
N LEU A 269 -9.37 -10.91 3.00
CA LEU A 269 -8.22 -11.61 3.60
C LEU A 269 -8.17 -13.11 3.24
N PRO A 270 -9.28 -13.86 3.24
CA PRO A 270 -9.27 -15.28 2.89
C PRO A 270 -8.88 -15.59 1.44
N LEU A 271 -8.89 -14.59 0.55
CA LEU A 271 -8.38 -14.74 -0.83
C LEU A 271 -6.84 -14.83 -0.87
N HIS A 272 -6.17 -14.37 0.18
CA HIS A 272 -4.71 -14.24 0.22
C HIS A 272 -4.06 -15.16 1.24
N PHE A 273 -4.72 -15.38 2.37
CA PHE A 273 -4.19 -16.14 3.49
C PHE A 273 -5.26 -17.07 4.07
N HIS A 274 -4.84 -18.20 4.62
CA HIS A 274 -5.70 -19.01 5.47
C HIS A 274 -5.72 -18.43 6.88
N PRO A 275 -6.86 -17.84 7.33
CA PRO A 275 -6.99 -17.34 8.70
C PRO A 275 -6.74 -18.48 9.71
N ALA A 276 -6.07 -18.16 10.83
CA ALA A 276 -5.56 -19.04 11.87
C ALA A 276 -4.34 -19.91 11.49
N ASP A 277 -4.12 -20.23 10.21
CA ASP A 277 -2.97 -21.03 9.79
C ASP A 277 -1.79 -20.21 9.30
N GLU A 278 -2.06 -19.13 8.55
CA GLU A 278 -1.04 -18.28 7.92
C GLU A 278 -1.03 -16.86 8.53
N VAL A 279 -2.18 -16.40 9.04
CA VAL A 279 -2.31 -15.16 9.82
C VAL A 279 -3.35 -15.37 10.92
N VAL A 280 -3.15 -14.76 12.09
CA VAL A 280 -4.16 -14.75 13.14
C VAL A 280 -5.10 -13.59 12.88
N ALA A 281 -6.27 -13.90 12.27
CA ALA A 281 -7.28 -12.91 11.94
C ALA A 281 -8.49 -13.04 12.87
N VAL A 282 -8.79 -11.98 13.60
CA VAL A 282 -9.83 -11.95 14.65
C VAL A 282 -11.01 -11.05 14.26
N ARG A 283 -12.20 -11.35 14.78
CA ARG A 283 -13.44 -10.67 14.39
C ARG A 283 -13.91 -9.62 15.38
N SER A 284 -13.38 -9.65 16.59
CA SER A 284 -13.72 -8.69 17.63
C SER A 284 -12.48 -8.26 18.42
N TRP A 285 -12.61 -7.14 19.15
CA TRP A 285 -11.56 -6.73 20.07
C TRP A 285 -11.34 -7.74 21.20
N ARG A 286 -12.39 -8.39 21.65
CA ARG A 286 -12.27 -9.46 22.64
C ARG A 286 -11.39 -10.60 22.13
N ASP A 287 -11.65 -11.07 20.91
CA ASP A 287 -10.82 -12.13 20.29
C ASP A 287 -9.37 -11.66 20.11
N MET A 288 -9.18 -10.36 19.82
CA MET A 288 -7.83 -9.75 19.73
C MET A 288 -7.09 -9.85 21.06
N MET A 289 -7.75 -9.52 22.18
CA MET A 289 -7.16 -9.59 23.51
C MET A 289 -6.85 -11.03 23.91
N GLU A 290 -7.76 -11.97 23.64
CA GLU A 290 -7.57 -13.40 23.88
C GLU A 290 -6.39 -13.94 23.06
N ALA A 291 -6.29 -13.55 21.79
CA ALA A 291 -5.17 -13.94 20.93
C ALA A 291 -3.83 -13.37 21.43
N ILE A 292 -3.79 -12.09 21.82
CA ILE A 292 -2.59 -11.47 22.41
C ILE A 292 -2.15 -12.26 23.65
N ALA A 293 -3.08 -12.54 24.57
CA ALA A 293 -2.78 -13.27 25.80
C ALA A 293 -2.21 -14.67 25.51
N TYR A 294 -2.83 -15.42 24.59
CA TYR A 294 -2.41 -16.76 24.19
C TYR A 294 -1.04 -16.75 23.52
N TYR A 295 -0.88 -15.93 22.48
CA TYR A 295 0.34 -15.93 21.66
C TYR A 295 1.56 -15.30 22.37
N ARG A 296 1.42 -14.64 23.50
CA ARG A 296 2.56 -14.20 24.31
C ARG A 296 3.47 -15.36 24.71
N SER A 297 2.90 -16.50 25.10
CA SER A 297 3.64 -17.70 25.53
C SER A 297 3.86 -18.73 24.43
N ALA A 298 3.10 -18.69 23.34
CA ALA A 298 3.09 -19.70 22.28
C ALA A 298 4.15 -19.42 21.18
N ALA A 299 5.42 -19.33 21.54
CA ALA A 299 6.52 -18.94 20.63
C ALA A 299 6.62 -19.87 19.41
N ALA A 300 6.59 -21.19 19.63
CA ALA A 300 6.70 -22.16 18.53
C ALA A 300 5.54 -22.06 17.52
N GLU A 301 4.33 -21.78 18.01
CA GLU A 301 3.16 -21.59 17.13
C GLU A 301 3.28 -20.29 16.32
N ARG A 302 3.73 -19.18 16.95
CA ARG A 302 3.99 -17.94 16.23
C ARG A 302 4.97 -18.16 15.08
N GLU A 303 6.07 -18.86 15.33
CA GLU A 303 7.08 -19.15 14.32
C GLU A 303 6.51 -20.04 13.19
N ALA A 304 5.73 -21.05 13.54
CA ALA A 304 5.10 -21.94 12.55
C ALA A 304 4.10 -21.18 11.65
N ILE A 305 3.25 -20.33 12.24
CA ILE A 305 2.29 -19.48 11.50
C ILE A 305 3.04 -18.51 10.58
N ALA A 306 4.04 -17.80 11.11
CA ALA A 306 4.83 -16.83 10.34
C ALA A 306 5.58 -17.50 9.17
N ALA A 307 6.12 -18.70 9.37
CA ALA A 307 6.78 -19.46 8.31
C ALA A 307 5.80 -19.84 7.19
N ARG A 308 4.59 -20.31 7.51
CA ARG A 308 3.56 -20.61 6.50
C ARG A 308 3.11 -19.36 5.76
N ALA A 309 2.88 -18.25 6.47
CA ALA A 309 2.55 -16.95 5.87
C ALA A 309 3.62 -16.51 4.86
N ARG A 310 4.90 -16.66 5.22
CA ARG A 310 6.01 -16.34 4.33
C ARG A 310 6.00 -17.18 3.06
N LEU A 311 5.81 -18.49 3.19
CA LEU A 311 5.73 -19.38 2.02
C LEU A 311 4.57 -18.96 1.09
N ARG A 312 3.40 -18.65 1.66
CA ARG A 312 2.24 -18.15 0.89
C ARG A 312 2.58 -16.88 0.12
N VAL A 313 3.19 -15.89 0.78
CA VAL A 313 3.54 -14.61 0.15
C VAL A 313 4.57 -14.80 -0.96
N LEU A 314 5.60 -15.60 -0.72
CA LEU A 314 6.63 -15.86 -1.73
C LEU A 314 6.10 -16.61 -2.95
N ALA A 315 5.05 -17.43 -2.77
CA ALA A 315 4.43 -18.19 -3.85
C ALA A 315 3.50 -17.36 -4.76
N GLY A 316 2.90 -16.24 -4.26
CA GLY A 316 1.89 -15.56 -5.06
C GLY A 316 1.68 -14.08 -4.78
N HIS A 317 2.36 -13.48 -3.80
CA HIS A 317 2.08 -12.12 -3.35
C HIS A 317 3.33 -11.23 -3.25
N THR A 318 4.26 -11.37 -4.20
CA THR A 318 5.41 -10.46 -4.32
C THR A 318 5.19 -9.41 -5.41
N TYR A 319 6.00 -8.36 -5.44
CA TYR A 319 5.89 -7.34 -6.50
C TYR A 319 6.20 -7.89 -7.89
N GLU A 320 6.97 -8.97 -8.02
CA GLU A 320 7.17 -9.66 -9.31
C GLU A 320 5.85 -10.25 -9.83
N HIS A 321 5.02 -10.82 -8.95
CA HIS A 321 3.69 -11.29 -9.34
C HIS A 321 2.78 -10.14 -9.76
N ARG A 322 2.83 -8.99 -9.07
CA ARG A 322 2.05 -7.80 -9.46
C ARG A 322 2.55 -7.21 -10.76
N ALA A 323 3.87 -7.16 -10.97
CA ALA A 323 4.46 -6.72 -12.23
C ALA A 323 3.94 -7.57 -13.40
N ALA A 324 3.96 -8.90 -13.27
CA ALA A 324 3.44 -9.80 -14.30
C ALA A 324 1.95 -9.55 -14.59
N GLN A 325 1.11 -9.41 -13.55
CA GLN A 325 -0.33 -9.13 -13.69
C GLN A 325 -0.60 -7.78 -14.38
N ILE A 326 0.16 -6.73 -14.03
CA ILE A 326 0.05 -5.42 -14.68
C ILE A 326 0.43 -5.50 -16.15
N LEU A 327 1.56 -6.15 -16.47
CA LEU A 327 2.03 -6.29 -17.84
C LEU A 327 1.08 -7.11 -18.71
N GLU A 328 0.50 -8.17 -18.18
CA GLU A 328 -0.53 -8.98 -18.84
C GLU A 328 -1.78 -8.15 -19.17
N ALA A 329 -2.27 -7.34 -18.22
CA ALA A 329 -3.41 -6.45 -18.45
C ALA A 329 -3.12 -5.41 -19.54
N ILE A 330 -1.91 -4.82 -19.55
CA ILE A 330 -1.49 -3.87 -20.59
C ILE A 330 -1.40 -4.56 -21.96
N ALA A 331 -0.83 -5.77 -22.04
CA ALA A 331 -0.71 -6.53 -23.27
C ALA A 331 -2.10 -6.90 -23.83
N THR A 332 -3.00 -7.35 -22.97
CA THR A 332 -4.39 -7.68 -23.35
C THR A 332 -5.12 -6.45 -23.89
N LEU A 333 -5.00 -5.29 -23.24
CA LEU A 333 -5.61 -4.05 -23.71
C LEU A 333 -5.10 -3.67 -25.10
N ARG A 334 -3.79 -3.73 -25.33
CA ARG A 334 -3.18 -3.41 -26.64
C ARG A 334 -3.64 -4.36 -27.73
N ALA A 335 -3.72 -5.66 -27.46
CA ALA A 335 -4.23 -6.64 -28.44
C ALA A 335 -5.66 -6.32 -28.87
N VAL A 336 -6.53 -5.92 -27.91
CA VAL A 336 -7.92 -5.50 -28.22
C VAL A 336 -7.96 -4.21 -29.04
N GLN A 337 -7.08 -3.24 -28.77
CA GLN A 337 -7.01 -1.99 -29.53
C GLN A 337 -6.55 -2.24 -30.96
N SER A 338 -5.48 -2.99 -31.17
CA SER A 338 -4.97 -3.34 -32.51
C SER A 338 -5.97 -4.14 -33.35
N ALA A 339 -6.74 -5.04 -32.72
CA ALA A 339 -7.78 -5.79 -33.43
C ALA A 339 -8.91 -4.89 -33.93
N ARG A 340 -9.26 -3.82 -33.22
CA ARG A 340 -10.28 -2.84 -33.63
C ARG A 340 -9.81 -1.94 -34.75
N GLU A 341 -8.54 -1.54 -34.76
CA GLU A 341 -7.94 -0.71 -35.82
C GLU A 341 -7.76 -1.49 -37.13
N GLY A 342 -7.53 -2.81 -37.08
CA GLY A 342 -7.41 -3.67 -38.26
C GLY A 342 -8.73 -4.07 -38.93
N THR A 343 -9.87 -3.76 -38.28
CA THR A 343 -11.23 -4.06 -38.80
C THR A 343 -11.99 -2.83 -39.28
N GLY A 344 -11.41 -1.65 -39.23
CA GLY A 344 -11.96 -0.38 -39.76
C GLY A 344 -11.24 0.07 -41.01
#